data_5ec607cc85f2935b1745931a36993d58
#
_entry.id   5ec607cc85f2935b1745931a36993d58
#
_cell.length_a   1.000
_cell.length_b   1.000
_cell.length_c   1.000
_cell.angle_alpha   90.00
_cell.angle_beta   90.00
_cell.angle_gamma   90.00
#
_symmetry.space_group_name_H-M   'P 1'
#
loop_
_entity.id
_entity.type
_entity.pdbx_description
1 polymer ?
#
loop_
_entity_poly.entity_id
_entity_poly.type
_entity_poly.pdbx_seq_one_letter_code
_entity_poly.pdbx_strand_id
1 'polypeptide(L)'
;MEQTELSRPRNSALAMFLTFSRITLSGFGGLTFWTRYVLVERERWLTQREFLDLLVLAQLLPGPNALNLTVMVGYRFGRWTGAAAAVAGFLTCPCLVVIGLGVLYEHYGALPQFQRALTGMSIVAAGLLLSFVIKLATVLPRRLLPWLFGALAFVGVGVLRWPLPWVVATLAPWAVAIAWKEQS
;
A
#
# COMPACT_ATOMS: atom_id res chain seq x y z
N MET A 1 -4.10 13.31 -31.79
CA MET A 1 -4.41 13.55 -30.36
C MET A 1 -5.82 13.05 -30.13
N GLU A 2 -5.95 11.80 -29.81
CA GLU A 2 -7.24 11.15 -29.56
C GLU A 2 -7.75 11.59 -28.19
N GLN A 3 -8.77 12.44 -28.20
CA GLN A 3 -9.50 12.79 -26.98
C GLN A 3 -10.24 11.53 -26.55
N THR A 4 -9.62 10.74 -25.70
CA THR A 4 -10.26 9.58 -25.07
C THR A 4 -11.47 10.11 -24.30
N GLU A 5 -12.68 9.83 -24.79
CA GLU A 5 -13.91 10.21 -24.11
C GLU A 5 -13.89 9.66 -22.68
N LEU A 6 -13.81 10.57 -21.72
CA LEU A 6 -13.82 10.24 -20.30
C LEU A 6 -15.24 9.79 -19.94
N SER A 7 -15.39 8.55 -19.59
CA SER A 7 -16.62 8.01 -19.02
C SER A 7 -16.73 8.52 -17.57
N ARG A 8 -17.40 9.66 -17.37
CA ARG A 8 -17.66 10.13 -16.01
C ARG A 8 -18.53 9.09 -15.29
N PRO A 9 -18.12 8.59 -14.11
CA PRO A 9 -18.99 7.71 -13.37
C PRO A 9 -20.33 8.43 -13.17
N ARG A 10 -21.44 7.77 -13.54
CA ARG A 10 -22.74 8.21 -13.04
C ARG A 10 -22.56 8.38 -11.54
N ASN A 11 -22.97 9.51 -10.95
CA ASN A 11 -22.82 9.90 -9.54
C ASN A 11 -23.45 8.88 -8.56
N SER A 12 -23.18 7.60 -8.76
CA SER A 12 -23.71 6.50 -7.98
C SER A 12 -22.64 6.06 -6.99
N ALA A 13 -22.90 6.27 -5.70
CA ALA A 13 -22.11 5.73 -4.61
C ALA A 13 -21.86 4.22 -4.79
N LEU A 14 -22.83 3.50 -5.37
CA LEU A 14 -22.71 2.07 -5.67
C LEU A 14 -21.63 1.78 -6.72
N ALA A 15 -21.51 2.58 -7.77
CA ALA A 15 -20.47 2.40 -8.78
C ALA A 15 -19.08 2.57 -8.15
N MET A 16 -18.91 3.58 -7.27
CA MET A 16 -17.66 3.79 -6.54
C MET A 16 -17.34 2.62 -5.60
N PHE A 17 -18.31 2.18 -4.81
CA PHE A 17 -18.16 1.02 -3.94
C PHE A 17 -17.70 -0.22 -4.73
N LEU A 18 -18.39 -0.57 -5.80
CA LEU A 18 -18.07 -1.74 -6.60
C LEU A 18 -16.70 -1.65 -7.30
N THR A 19 -16.38 -0.47 -7.83
CA THR A 19 -15.08 -0.27 -8.50
C THR A 19 -13.92 -0.41 -7.53
N PHE A 20 -14.00 0.23 -6.36
CA PHE A 20 -12.94 0.12 -5.35
C PHE A 20 -12.89 -1.26 -4.69
N SER A 21 -14.01 -1.96 -4.53
CA SER A 21 -14.03 -3.37 -4.12
C SER A 21 -13.29 -4.27 -5.12
N ARG A 22 -13.51 -4.06 -6.42
CA ARG A 22 -12.78 -4.81 -7.47
C ARG A 22 -11.29 -4.51 -7.48
N ILE A 23 -10.90 -3.24 -7.31
CA ILE A 23 -9.50 -2.83 -7.23
C ILE A 23 -8.79 -3.56 -6.09
N THR A 24 -9.40 -3.61 -4.90
CA THR A 24 -8.80 -4.27 -3.73
C THR A 24 -8.73 -5.79 -3.87
N LEU A 25 -9.72 -6.42 -4.46
CA LEU A 25 -9.70 -7.86 -4.73
C LEU A 25 -8.66 -8.26 -5.77
N SER A 26 -8.44 -7.41 -6.76
CA SER A 26 -7.47 -7.66 -7.84
C SER A 26 -6.06 -7.18 -7.51
N GLY A 27 -5.88 -6.42 -6.44
CA GLY A 27 -4.66 -5.67 -6.11
C GLY A 27 -3.44 -6.49 -5.67
N PHE A 28 -3.48 -7.82 -5.85
CA PHE A 28 -2.31 -8.66 -5.60
C PHE A 28 -1.16 -8.29 -6.56
N GLY A 29 -0.02 -7.88 -5.97
CA GLY A 29 1.18 -7.49 -6.74
C GLY A 29 1.36 -5.99 -7.00
N GLY A 30 0.46 -5.13 -6.54
CA GLY A 30 0.63 -3.68 -6.69
C GLY A 30 -0.66 -2.91 -6.78
N LEU A 31 -1.19 -2.51 -5.63
CA LEU A 31 -2.49 -1.82 -5.56
C LEU A 31 -2.53 -0.53 -6.39
N THR A 32 -1.44 0.25 -6.41
CA THR A 32 -1.34 1.48 -7.22
C THR A 32 -1.42 1.19 -8.72
N PHE A 33 -0.79 0.09 -9.18
CA PHE A 33 -0.87 -0.34 -10.57
C PHE A 33 -2.31 -0.70 -10.96
N TRP A 34 -2.99 -1.50 -10.14
CA TRP A 34 -4.37 -1.89 -10.38
C TRP A 34 -5.33 -0.71 -10.31
N THR A 35 -5.12 0.22 -9.37
CA THR A 35 -5.91 1.46 -9.29
C THR A 35 -5.76 2.28 -10.56
N ARG A 36 -4.53 2.44 -11.07
CA ARG A 36 -4.28 3.12 -12.34
C ARG A 36 -4.98 2.41 -13.49
N TYR A 37 -4.77 1.10 -13.63
CA TYR A 37 -5.37 0.31 -14.70
C TYR A 37 -6.89 0.45 -14.73
N VAL A 38 -7.54 0.30 -13.57
CA VAL A 38 -9.00 0.38 -13.50
C VAL A 38 -9.50 1.80 -13.76
N LEU A 39 -8.93 2.82 -13.14
CA LEU A 39 -9.44 4.19 -13.24
C LEU A 39 -9.08 4.88 -14.55
N VAL A 40 -7.97 4.54 -15.18
CA VAL A 40 -7.49 5.19 -16.41
C VAL A 40 -7.82 4.38 -17.66
N GLU A 41 -7.54 3.07 -17.64
CA GLU A 41 -7.64 2.23 -18.84
C GLU A 41 -9.00 1.58 -18.98
N ARG A 42 -9.55 1.02 -17.88
CA ARG A 42 -10.80 0.26 -17.93
C ARG A 42 -12.05 1.14 -17.83
N GLU A 43 -12.17 1.87 -16.74
CA GLU A 43 -13.35 2.70 -16.46
C GLU A 43 -13.24 4.11 -17.11
N ARG A 44 -12.02 4.54 -17.45
CA ARG A 44 -11.71 5.83 -18.07
C ARG A 44 -12.30 7.02 -17.31
N TRP A 45 -12.25 6.96 -15.98
CA TRP A 45 -12.69 8.05 -15.12
C TRP A 45 -11.68 9.19 -15.06
N LEU A 46 -10.40 8.84 -15.19
CA LEU A 46 -9.28 9.77 -15.11
C LEU A 46 -8.38 9.63 -16.33
N THR A 47 -7.80 10.76 -16.75
CA THR A 47 -6.66 10.74 -17.65
C THR A 47 -5.41 10.27 -16.89
N GLN A 48 -4.39 9.83 -17.64
CA GLN A 48 -3.10 9.45 -17.05
C GLN A 48 -2.50 10.61 -16.22
N ARG A 49 -2.61 11.85 -16.71
CA ARG A 49 -2.09 13.04 -16.03
C ARG A 49 -2.83 13.32 -14.72
N GLU A 50 -4.16 13.31 -14.75
CA GLU A 50 -4.97 13.50 -13.55
C GLU A 50 -4.71 12.44 -12.49
N PHE A 51 -4.52 11.19 -12.90
CA PHE A 51 -4.16 10.11 -11.97
C PHE A 51 -2.81 10.38 -11.29
N LEU A 52 -1.79 10.80 -12.06
CA LEU A 52 -0.47 11.13 -11.50
C LEU A 52 -0.54 12.33 -10.54
N ASP A 53 -1.30 13.37 -10.89
CA ASP A 53 -1.49 14.54 -10.01
C ASP A 53 -2.13 14.13 -8.68
N LEU A 54 -3.17 13.31 -8.72
CA LEU A 54 -3.82 12.77 -7.50
C LEU A 54 -2.90 11.85 -6.71
N LEU A 55 -2.08 11.05 -7.38
CA LEU A 55 -1.12 10.15 -6.73
C LEU A 55 -0.05 10.94 -5.97
N VAL A 56 0.51 11.98 -6.58
CA VAL A 56 1.48 12.88 -5.92
C VAL A 56 0.86 13.55 -4.69
N LEU A 57 -0.36 14.09 -4.83
CA LEU A 57 -1.06 14.68 -3.69
C LEU A 57 -1.34 13.67 -2.58
N ALA A 58 -1.74 12.44 -2.94
CA ALA A 58 -1.97 11.36 -1.96
C ALA A 58 -0.71 10.99 -1.18
N GLN A 59 0.48 11.11 -1.79
CA GLN A 59 1.77 10.85 -1.14
C GLN A 59 2.19 11.96 -0.16
N LEU A 60 1.69 13.18 -0.33
CA LEU A 60 1.95 14.30 0.59
C LEU A 60 1.12 14.21 1.87
N LEU A 61 0.00 13.48 1.84
CA LEU A 61 -0.86 13.32 2.99
C LEU A 61 -0.35 12.19 3.89
N PRO A 62 -0.37 12.37 5.23
CA PRO A 62 -0.03 11.29 6.16
C PRO A 62 -1.07 10.17 6.06
N GLY A 63 -0.59 8.91 6.01
CA GLY A 63 -1.43 7.73 5.94
C GLY A 63 -1.15 6.83 4.73
N PRO A 64 -1.90 5.73 4.56
CA PRO A 64 -1.72 4.82 3.45
C PRO A 64 -2.06 5.50 2.11
N ASN A 65 -1.09 5.62 1.22
CA ASN A 65 -1.23 6.31 -0.08
C ASN A 65 -2.44 5.82 -0.89
N ALA A 66 -2.69 4.51 -0.88
CA ALA A 66 -3.81 3.93 -1.60
C ALA A 66 -5.18 4.36 -1.04
N LEU A 67 -5.28 4.51 0.30
CA LEU A 67 -6.50 4.99 0.95
C LEU A 67 -6.70 6.48 0.67
N ASN A 68 -5.63 7.29 0.78
CA ASN A 68 -5.66 8.71 0.45
C ASN A 68 -6.14 8.93 -0.99
N LEU A 69 -5.57 8.18 -1.95
CA LEU A 69 -5.99 8.22 -3.35
C LEU A 69 -7.47 7.83 -3.52
N THR A 70 -7.92 6.78 -2.81
CA THR A 70 -9.33 6.33 -2.82
C THR A 70 -10.27 7.43 -2.35
N VAL A 71 -9.94 8.10 -1.24
CA VAL A 71 -10.71 9.23 -0.70
C VAL A 71 -10.78 10.38 -1.71
N MET A 72 -9.64 10.75 -2.30
CA MET A 72 -9.56 11.86 -3.25
C MET A 72 -10.37 11.60 -4.52
N VAL A 73 -10.25 10.40 -5.08
CA VAL A 73 -11.04 10.00 -6.26
C VAL A 73 -12.52 9.94 -5.92
N GLY A 74 -12.88 9.32 -4.81
CA GLY A 74 -14.27 9.25 -4.34
C GLY A 74 -14.87 10.64 -4.13
N TYR A 75 -14.12 11.56 -3.51
CA TYR A 75 -14.55 12.93 -3.29
C TYR A 75 -14.70 13.72 -4.59
N ARG A 76 -13.79 13.56 -5.53
CA ARG A 76 -13.83 14.23 -6.84
C ARG A 76 -15.10 13.92 -7.62
N PHE A 77 -15.58 12.69 -7.57
CA PHE A 77 -16.74 12.26 -8.38
C PHE A 77 -18.07 12.23 -7.61
N GLY A 78 -18.05 12.11 -6.31
CA GLY A 78 -19.28 12.01 -5.50
C GLY A 78 -19.26 12.81 -4.22
N ARG A 79 -18.30 13.75 -4.06
CA ARG A 79 -18.12 14.53 -2.83
C ARG A 79 -18.02 13.58 -1.61
N TRP A 80 -18.61 13.93 -0.49
CA TRP A 80 -18.54 13.14 0.75
C TRP A 80 -19.17 11.75 0.64
N THR A 81 -20.30 11.64 -0.07
CA THR A 81 -20.97 10.34 -0.30
C THR A 81 -20.16 9.44 -1.19
N GLY A 82 -19.50 9.98 -2.23
CA GLY A 82 -18.59 9.25 -3.09
C GLY A 82 -17.34 8.80 -2.36
N ALA A 83 -16.74 9.67 -1.54
CA ALA A 83 -15.58 9.31 -0.71
C ALA A 83 -15.92 8.20 0.28
N ALA A 84 -17.03 8.31 1.00
CA ALA A 84 -17.47 7.28 1.94
C ALA A 84 -17.73 5.93 1.24
N ALA A 85 -18.40 5.94 0.09
CA ALA A 85 -18.67 4.74 -0.69
C ALA A 85 -17.38 4.10 -1.25
N ALA A 86 -16.44 4.91 -1.73
CA ALA A 86 -15.14 4.44 -2.22
C ALA A 86 -14.32 3.78 -1.10
N VAL A 87 -14.25 4.42 0.07
CA VAL A 87 -13.57 3.88 1.26
C VAL A 87 -14.25 2.61 1.75
N ALA A 88 -15.58 2.62 1.85
CA ALA A 88 -16.33 1.41 2.22
C ALA A 88 -16.04 0.26 1.25
N GLY A 89 -16.07 0.49 -0.07
CA GLY A 89 -15.73 -0.51 -1.07
C GLY A 89 -14.29 -1.00 -0.95
N PHE A 90 -13.35 -0.08 -0.69
CA PHE A 90 -11.94 -0.40 -0.52
C PHE A 90 -11.67 -1.30 0.70
N LEU A 91 -12.37 -1.10 1.82
CA LEU A 91 -12.15 -1.83 3.06
C LEU A 91 -13.01 -3.08 3.20
N THR A 92 -14.25 -3.09 2.68
CA THR A 92 -15.20 -4.18 2.90
C THR A 92 -14.65 -5.54 2.44
N CYS A 93 -14.11 -5.62 1.23
CA CYS A 93 -13.62 -6.88 0.69
C CYS A 93 -12.45 -7.48 1.48
N PRO A 94 -11.36 -6.74 1.77
CA PRO A 94 -10.29 -7.25 2.61
C PRO A 94 -10.76 -7.62 4.02
N CYS A 95 -11.65 -6.81 4.62
CA CYS A 95 -12.19 -7.11 5.95
C CYS A 95 -12.99 -8.41 5.96
N LEU A 96 -13.86 -8.63 4.96
CA LEU A 96 -14.62 -9.88 4.86
C LEU A 96 -13.72 -11.09 4.67
N VAL A 97 -12.66 -10.97 3.86
CA VAL A 97 -11.66 -12.04 3.68
C VAL A 97 -10.96 -12.34 5.02
N VAL A 98 -10.50 -11.33 5.74
CA VAL A 98 -9.80 -11.51 7.02
C VAL A 98 -10.74 -12.11 8.08
N ILE A 99 -11.98 -11.64 8.17
CA ILE A 99 -12.99 -12.18 9.08
C ILE A 99 -13.29 -13.65 8.72
N GLY A 100 -13.50 -13.94 7.44
CA GLY A 100 -13.73 -15.30 6.98
C GLY A 100 -12.57 -16.25 7.30
N LEU A 101 -11.33 -15.80 7.10
CA LEU A 101 -10.15 -16.56 7.49
C LEU A 101 -10.04 -16.72 9.01
N GLY A 102 -10.44 -15.71 9.78
CA GLY A 102 -10.48 -15.79 11.25
C GLY A 102 -11.47 -16.87 11.73
N VAL A 103 -12.69 -16.88 11.19
CA VAL A 103 -13.69 -17.91 11.50
C VAL A 103 -13.20 -19.30 11.09
N LEU A 104 -12.56 -19.41 9.92
CA LEU A 104 -11.99 -20.68 9.46
C LEU A 104 -10.88 -21.16 10.40
N TYR A 105 -10.04 -20.24 10.86
CA TYR A 105 -8.98 -20.54 11.84
C TYR A 105 -9.54 -20.99 13.18
N GLU A 106 -10.62 -20.38 13.66
CA GLU A 106 -11.28 -20.79 14.91
C GLU A 106 -11.79 -22.24 14.85
N HIS A 107 -12.36 -22.63 13.71
CA HIS A 107 -12.92 -23.98 13.56
C HIS A 107 -11.86 -25.05 13.23
N TYR A 108 -10.87 -24.73 12.43
CA TYR A 108 -9.92 -25.70 11.88
C TYR A 108 -8.47 -25.50 12.34
N GLY A 109 -8.18 -24.45 13.10
CA GLY A 109 -6.83 -24.09 13.52
C GLY A 109 -6.11 -25.14 14.36
N ALA A 110 -6.86 -26.02 15.05
CA ALA A 110 -6.29 -27.15 15.81
C ALA A 110 -5.86 -28.32 14.93
N LEU A 111 -6.30 -28.38 13.67
CA LEU A 111 -5.95 -29.49 12.77
C LEU A 111 -4.49 -29.40 12.31
N PRO A 112 -3.70 -30.49 12.43
CA PRO A 112 -2.29 -30.47 12.04
C PRO A 112 -2.06 -30.13 10.56
N GLN A 113 -2.98 -30.51 9.69
CA GLN A 113 -2.94 -30.20 8.25
C GLN A 113 -3.09 -28.70 8.01
N PHE A 114 -4.01 -28.03 8.72
CA PHE A 114 -4.25 -26.61 8.62
C PHE A 114 -3.05 -25.80 9.14
N GLN A 115 -2.47 -26.24 10.26
CA GLN A 115 -1.25 -25.61 10.80
C GLN A 115 -0.05 -25.74 9.84
N ARG A 116 0.11 -26.88 9.17
CA ARG A 116 1.15 -27.08 8.15
C ARG A 116 0.94 -26.15 6.95
N ALA A 117 -0.30 -25.96 6.51
CA ALA A 117 -0.62 -25.02 5.43
C ALA A 117 -0.28 -23.57 5.82
N LEU A 118 -0.67 -23.14 7.03
CA LEU A 118 -0.34 -21.82 7.54
C LEU A 118 1.17 -21.59 7.68
N THR A 119 1.89 -22.60 8.17
CA THR A 119 3.36 -22.56 8.26
C THR A 119 3.98 -22.41 6.87
N GLY A 120 3.50 -23.16 5.89
CA GLY A 120 3.94 -23.04 4.50
C GLY A 120 3.69 -21.65 3.94
N MET A 121 2.51 -21.07 4.15
CA MET A 121 2.18 -19.69 3.74
C MET A 121 3.10 -18.67 4.42
N SER A 122 3.39 -18.85 5.71
CA SER A 122 4.28 -17.93 6.47
C SER A 122 5.71 -17.97 5.93
N ILE A 123 6.22 -19.13 5.56
CA ILE A 123 7.56 -19.28 4.97
C ILE A 123 7.63 -18.58 3.61
N VAL A 124 6.59 -18.75 2.76
CA VAL A 124 6.52 -18.06 1.46
C VAL A 124 6.44 -16.55 1.65
N ALA A 125 5.60 -16.07 2.57
CA ALA A 125 5.48 -14.64 2.88
C ALA A 125 6.81 -14.07 3.37
N ALA A 126 7.51 -14.76 4.27
CA ALA A 126 8.83 -14.36 4.73
C ALA A 126 9.86 -14.33 3.59
N GLY A 127 9.84 -15.30 2.70
CA GLY A 127 10.69 -15.34 1.50
C GLY A 127 10.43 -14.16 0.54
N LEU A 128 9.17 -13.79 0.33
CA LEU A 128 8.81 -12.62 -0.48
C LEU A 128 9.28 -11.32 0.16
N LEU A 129 9.12 -11.17 1.48
CA LEU A 129 9.63 -10.00 2.21
C LEU A 129 11.16 -9.92 2.12
N LEU A 130 11.85 -11.02 2.30
CA LEU A 130 13.30 -11.09 2.16
C LEU A 130 13.76 -10.72 0.75
N SER A 131 13.09 -11.25 -0.27
CA SER A 131 13.34 -10.91 -1.67
C SER A 131 13.15 -9.41 -1.94
N PHE A 132 12.10 -8.80 -1.36
CA PHE A 132 11.85 -7.37 -1.46
C PHE A 132 12.96 -6.55 -0.79
N VAL A 133 13.40 -6.95 0.42
CA VAL A 133 14.52 -6.30 1.13
C VAL A 133 15.81 -6.39 0.32
N ILE A 134 16.14 -7.56 -0.24
CA ILE A 134 17.31 -7.75 -1.09
C ILE A 134 17.22 -6.84 -2.32
N LYS A 135 16.05 -6.79 -2.99
CA LYS A 135 15.85 -5.91 -4.14
C LYS A 135 16.00 -4.44 -3.79
N LEU A 136 15.50 -4.03 -2.63
CA LEU A 136 15.67 -2.66 -2.14
C LEU A 136 17.15 -2.36 -1.84
N ALA A 137 17.87 -3.32 -1.25
CA ALA A 137 19.30 -3.21 -0.97
C ALA A 137 20.14 -3.05 -2.26
N THR A 138 19.74 -3.67 -3.39
CA THR A 138 20.46 -3.51 -4.66
C THR A 138 20.35 -2.10 -5.26
N VAL A 139 19.30 -1.35 -4.90
CA VAL A 139 19.10 0.04 -5.34
C VAL A 139 19.86 1.04 -4.45
N LEU A 140 20.27 0.62 -3.25
CA LEU A 140 21.05 1.48 -2.35
C LEU A 140 22.42 1.78 -2.95
N PRO A 141 22.86 3.05 -2.92
CA PRO A 141 24.22 3.39 -3.35
C PRO A 141 25.24 2.62 -2.52
N ARG A 142 26.31 2.15 -3.16
CA ARG A 142 27.41 1.37 -2.52
C ARG A 142 28.26 2.21 -1.54
N ARG A 143 27.68 3.21 -0.90
CA ARG A 143 28.32 4.02 0.15
C ARG A 143 28.13 3.33 1.49
N LEU A 144 29.12 3.39 2.34
CA LEU A 144 29.12 2.75 3.69
C LEU A 144 28.02 3.30 4.60
N LEU A 145 27.73 4.59 4.50
CA LEU A 145 26.77 5.28 5.36
C LEU A 145 25.33 4.72 5.31
N PRO A 146 24.68 4.57 4.15
CA PRO A 146 23.33 4.00 4.08
C PRO A 146 23.27 2.57 4.65
N TRP A 147 24.31 1.77 4.43
CA TRP A 147 24.42 0.41 4.97
C TRP A 147 24.58 0.39 6.47
N LEU A 148 25.38 1.32 7.05
CA LEU A 148 25.55 1.46 8.48
C LEU A 148 24.23 1.85 9.17
N PHE A 149 23.50 2.84 8.63
CA PHE A 149 22.19 3.22 9.16
C PHE A 149 21.16 2.09 9.03
N GLY A 150 21.16 1.36 7.92
CA GLY A 150 20.33 0.18 7.73
C GLY A 150 20.63 -0.92 8.76
N ALA A 151 21.91 -1.20 9.01
CA ALA A 151 22.34 -2.19 10.01
C ALA A 151 21.97 -1.74 11.43
N LEU A 152 22.18 -0.47 11.79
CA LEU A 152 21.79 0.08 13.10
C LEU A 152 20.27 0.02 13.31
N ALA A 153 19.49 0.35 12.29
CA ALA A 153 18.03 0.24 12.34
C ALA A 153 17.59 -1.22 12.52
N PHE A 154 18.23 -2.15 11.80
CA PHE A 154 17.95 -3.58 11.92
C PHE A 154 18.27 -4.11 13.31
N VAL A 155 19.42 -3.74 13.88
CA VAL A 155 19.79 -4.11 15.25
C VAL A 155 18.85 -3.49 16.27
N GLY A 156 18.50 -2.22 16.11
CA GLY A 156 17.59 -1.51 17.03
C GLY A 156 16.19 -2.13 17.07
N VAL A 157 15.60 -2.40 15.90
CA VAL A 157 14.24 -2.95 15.82
C VAL A 157 14.24 -4.48 15.93
N GLY A 158 15.16 -5.16 15.23
CA GLY A 158 15.17 -6.61 15.12
C GLY A 158 15.74 -7.33 16.36
N VAL A 159 16.85 -6.83 16.91
CA VAL A 159 17.55 -7.47 18.04
C VAL A 159 17.11 -6.87 19.36
N LEU A 160 17.18 -5.53 19.49
CA LEU A 160 16.84 -4.83 20.73
C LEU A 160 15.32 -4.66 20.92
N ARG A 161 14.50 -4.95 19.88
CA ARG A 161 13.03 -4.84 19.90
C ARG A 161 12.53 -3.46 20.34
N TRP A 162 13.30 -2.41 20.05
CA TRP A 162 12.88 -1.04 20.33
C TRP A 162 11.68 -0.64 19.45
N PRO A 163 10.73 0.14 19.96
CA PRO A 163 9.64 0.65 19.15
C PRO A 163 10.18 1.46 17.96
N LEU A 164 9.70 1.14 16.76
CA LEU A 164 10.15 1.74 15.52
C LEU A 164 10.20 3.28 15.54
N PRO A 165 9.22 4.01 16.15
CA PRO A 165 9.28 5.47 16.25
C PRO A 165 10.53 6.00 16.95
N TRP A 166 11.00 5.32 18.00
CA TRP A 166 12.22 5.74 18.72
C TRP A 166 13.47 5.54 17.88
N VAL A 167 13.57 4.42 17.17
CA VAL A 167 14.69 4.15 16.27
C VAL A 167 14.75 5.16 15.15
N VAL A 168 13.59 5.51 14.56
CA VAL A 168 13.51 6.54 13.52
C VAL A 168 13.87 7.90 14.09
N ALA A 169 13.31 8.30 15.23
CA ALA A 169 13.58 9.59 15.87
C ALA A 169 15.05 9.80 16.23
N THR A 170 15.77 8.73 16.57
CA THR A 170 17.20 8.80 16.89
C THR A 170 18.08 8.77 15.65
N LEU A 171 17.78 7.94 14.65
CA LEU A 171 18.64 7.79 13.47
C LEU A 171 18.38 8.83 12.37
N ALA A 172 17.12 9.30 12.19
CA ALA A 172 16.78 10.22 11.12
C ALA A 172 17.50 11.58 11.21
N PRO A 173 17.62 12.26 12.37
CA PRO A 173 18.33 13.53 12.46
C PRO A 173 19.80 13.41 12.03
N TRP A 174 20.47 12.34 12.45
CA TRP A 174 21.86 12.08 12.09
C TRP A 174 22.02 11.76 10.59
N ALA A 175 21.12 10.96 10.04
CA ALA A 175 21.13 10.63 8.63
C ALA A 175 20.92 11.89 7.76
N VAL A 176 19.98 12.76 8.14
CA VAL A 176 19.71 14.04 7.45
C VAL A 176 20.90 14.99 7.57
N ALA A 177 21.46 15.16 8.77
CA ALA A 177 22.60 16.06 9.00
C ALA A 177 23.83 15.65 8.16
N ILE A 178 24.09 14.34 8.05
CA ILE A 178 25.22 13.83 7.26
C ILE A 178 24.94 13.97 5.76
N ALA A 179 23.72 13.64 5.31
CA ALA A 179 23.33 13.78 3.91
C ALA A 179 23.41 15.26 3.45
N TRP A 180 23.05 16.19 4.32
CA TRP A 180 23.14 17.64 4.02
C TRP A 180 24.59 18.09 3.87
N LYS A 181 25.49 17.56 4.72
CA LYS A 181 26.93 17.89 4.65
C LYS A 181 27.62 17.31 3.41
N GLU A 182 27.10 16.23 2.84
CA GLU A 182 27.63 15.65 1.59
C GLU A 182 27.15 16.40 0.32
N GLN A 183 26.12 17.22 0.42
CA GLN A 183 25.58 18.00 -0.71
C GLN A 183 26.10 19.46 -0.75
N SER A 184 26.78 19.91 0.31
CA SER A 184 27.45 21.22 0.38
C SER A 184 28.92 21.11 0.04
#